data_037c73bd76f189c08f38b8ca481b27d7
#
_entry.id   037c73bd76f189c08f38b8ca481b27d7
#
_cell.length_a   1.000
_cell.length_b   1.000
_cell.length_c   1.000
_cell.angle_alpha   90.00
_cell.angle_beta   90.00
_cell.angle_gamma   90.00
#
_symmetry.space_group_name_H-M   'P 1'
#
loop_
_entity.id
_entity.type
_entity.pdbx_description
1 polymer ?
#
loop_
_entity_poly.entity_id
_entity_poly.type
_entity_poly.pdbx_seq_one_letter_code
_entity_poly.pdbx_strand_id
1 'polypeptide(L)'
;MLSETRTLPNSYFKGLNFLLNEEPDRAIDAFVEVAKLDPETTELHFALGGLFRRRGEMERAIRVHQSLLSRADLPQADRESAQHELAQDFLKAGLLDRAEQAFEQVLDTRFAVPAIRALIRIYESEHDWPRAIDAVKRLHALVDEPVPQLAHYQCEQAVSALTANPPNLKQAGLALDAADHAAAPLRGRKEGQPSEARIAMLRAHLAELDGKPGNQRSYLASVLTIAPDYASLIASDLLEAYRKAGQEGEGLDLLMAHYQRYPSLDTFNVVFRELRAQKGLTVAWAFARASLRAHPTLLGLDRLLETELASRAGQAGAQEPGAEQPSFDKIIPGGDSASEADLGLLRSLIHKHTQRLDRYACRVCGFEARNFYWQCPGCSSWETYEPRRLEEMK
;
A
#
# COMPACT_ATOMS: atom_id res chain seq x y z
N MET A 1 39.98 -17.08 45.29
CA MET A 1 39.41 -15.74 45.41
C MET A 1 37.93 -15.89 45.10
N LEU A 2 37.09 -15.75 46.07
CA LEU A 2 35.65 -15.83 45.97
C LEU A 2 35.17 -14.58 45.18
N SER A 3 34.49 -14.78 44.06
CA SER A 3 33.77 -13.73 43.37
C SER A 3 32.77 -13.10 44.33
N GLU A 4 32.96 -11.85 44.73
CA GLU A 4 31.95 -11.08 45.44
C GLU A 4 30.72 -10.99 44.53
N THR A 5 29.68 -11.70 44.90
CA THR A 5 28.35 -11.53 44.34
C THR A 5 27.91 -10.10 44.67
N ARG A 6 28.09 -9.15 43.75
CA ARG A 6 27.53 -7.79 43.82
C ARG A 6 26.01 -7.92 44.03
N THR A 7 25.55 -7.64 45.25
CA THR A 7 24.12 -7.56 45.53
C THR A 7 23.59 -6.29 44.90
N LEU A 8 22.73 -6.44 43.89
CA LEU A 8 22.06 -5.34 43.21
C LEU A 8 21.31 -4.47 44.24
N PRO A 9 21.40 -3.13 44.17
CA PRO A 9 20.74 -2.23 45.14
C PRO A 9 19.23 -2.43 45.15
N ASN A 10 18.60 -2.25 46.29
CA ASN A 10 17.12 -2.31 46.44
C ASN A 10 16.38 -1.39 45.44
N SER A 11 16.98 -0.27 45.07
CA SER A 11 16.44 0.68 44.08
C SER A 11 16.33 0.07 42.70
N TYR A 12 17.20 -0.90 42.33
CA TYR A 12 17.11 -1.66 41.08
C TYR A 12 15.82 -2.51 41.01
N PHE A 13 15.54 -3.24 42.10
CA PHE A 13 14.30 -4.05 42.19
C PHE A 13 13.04 -3.18 42.23
N LYS A 14 13.13 -1.99 42.86
CA LYS A 14 12.04 -1.00 42.79
C LYS A 14 11.81 -0.51 41.37
N GLY A 15 12.87 -0.22 40.61
CA GLY A 15 12.78 0.19 39.21
C GLY A 15 12.12 -0.89 38.34
N LEU A 16 12.48 -2.15 38.55
CA LEU A 16 11.83 -3.30 37.85
C LEU A 16 10.34 -3.42 38.23
N ASN A 17 9.98 -3.26 39.49
CA ASN A 17 8.58 -3.30 39.93
C ASN A 17 7.77 -2.16 39.31
N PHE A 18 8.31 -0.95 39.22
CA PHE A 18 7.65 0.15 38.51
C PHE A 18 7.48 -0.12 37.02
N LEU A 19 8.45 -0.79 36.38
CA LEU A 19 8.33 -1.24 34.98
C LEU A 19 7.18 -2.23 34.80
N LEU A 20 7.09 -3.22 35.68
CA LEU A 20 6.03 -4.25 35.65
C LEU A 20 4.64 -3.65 35.91
N ASN A 21 4.56 -2.56 36.68
CA ASN A 21 3.32 -1.86 36.98
C ASN A 21 3.00 -0.75 35.94
N GLU A 22 3.72 -0.71 34.82
CA GLU A 22 3.52 0.31 33.75
C GLU A 22 3.71 1.76 34.26
N GLU A 23 4.58 1.98 35.26
CA GLU A 23 4.94 3.29 35.81
C GLU A 23 6.34 3.73 35.32
N PRO A 24 6.54 4.10 34.03
CA PRO A 24 7.87 4.31 33.45
C PRO A 24 8.62 5.49 34.08
N ASP A 25 7.93 6.52 34.55
CA ASP A 25 8.56 7.71 35.16
C ASP A 25 9.25 7.35 36.46
N ARG A 26 8.56 6.61 37.29
CA ARG A 26 9.11 6.16 38.60
C ARG A 26 10.22 5.12 38.39
N ALA A 27 10.11 4.31 37.33
CA ALA A 27 11.16 3.37 36.98
C ALA A 27 12.45 4.11 36.56
N ILE A 28 12.33 5.17 35.75
CA ILE A 28 13.46 6.01 35.33
C ILE A 28 14.13 6.66 36.55
N ASP A 29 13.36 7.27 37.43
CA ASP A 29 13.92 7.93 38.65
C ASP A 29 14.69 6.92 39.50
N ALA A 30 14.13 5.73 39.71
CA ALA A 30 14.76 4.67 40.47
C ALA A 30 16.07 4.18 39.81
N PHE A 31 16.05 3.98 38.47
CA PHE A 31 17.24 3.53 37.74
C PHE A 31 18.32 4.62 37.62
N VAL A 32 17.95 5.90 37.53
CA VAL A 32 18.90 7.03 37.55
C VAL A 32 19.60 7.11 38.92
N GLU A 33 18.89 6.83 39.98
CA GLU A 33 19.48 6.77 41.34
C GLU A 33 20.51 5.63 41.43
N VAL A 34 20.17 4.44 40.92
CA VAL A 34 21.10 3.30 40.91
C VAL A 34 22.32 3.60 40.03
N ALA A 35 22.13 4.20 38.85
CA ALA A 35 23.23 4.55 37.94
C ALA A 35 24.22 5.54 38.53
N LYS A 36 23.78 6.40 39.49
CA LYS A 36 24.69 7.27 40.23
C LYS A 36 25.53 6.51 41.26
N LEU A 37 24.97 5.43 41.83
CA LEU A 37 25.64 4.62 42.83
C LEU A 37 26.57 3.55 42.23
N ASP A 38 26.18 2.96 41.12
CA ASP A 38 26.93 1.94 40.40
C ASP A 38 26.92 2.21 38.88
N PRO A 39 27.78 3.12 38.40
CA PRO A 39 27.85 3.46 36.95
C PRO A 39 28.42 2.35 36.08
N GLU A 40 28.94 1.27 36.68
CA GLU A 40 29.53 0.16 35.92
C GLU A 40 28.50 -0.89 35.50
N THR A 41 27.28 -0.90 36.06
CA THR A 41 26.25 -1.89 35.75
C THR A 41 25.68 -1.66 34.33
N THR A 42 26.09 -2.50 33.41
CA THR A 42 25.74 -2.44 31.97
C THR A 42 24.23 -2.60 31.76
N GLU A 43 23.60 -3.56 32.44
CA GLU A 43 22.17 -3.87 32.34
C GLU A 43 21.29 -2.68 32.69
N LEU A 44 21.74 -1.87 33.64
CA LEU A 44 21.02 -0.65 34.03
C LEU A 44 21.01 0.39 32.91
N HIS A 45 22.12 0.55 32.20
CA HIS A 45 22.22 1.48 31.08
C HIS A 45 21.30 1.03 29.92
N PHE A 46 21.24 -0.27 29.62
CA PHE A 46 20.29 -0.80 28.65
C PHE A 46 18.84 -0.56 29.06
N ALA A 47 18.50 -0.80 30.32
CA ALA A 47 17.15 -0.54 30.83
C ALA A 47 16.77 0.94 30.72
N LEU A 48 17.66 1.85 31.13
CA LEU A 48 17.45 3.29 31.03
C LEU A 48 17.33 3.78 29.58
N GLY A 49 18.26 3.36 28.70
CA GLY A 49 18.20 3.72 27.29
C GLY A 49 16.89 3.28 26.65
N GLY A 50 16.47 2.03 26.88
CA GLY A 50 15.19 1.51 26.40
C GLY A 50 13.96 2.24 26.94
N LEU A 51 14.01 2.68 28.20
CA LEU A 51 12.94 3.50 28.80
C LEU A 51 12.86 4.89 28.17
N PHE A 52 14.00 5.58 28.01
CA PHE A 52 14.03 6.88 27.35
C PHE A 52 13.50 6.81 25.94
N ARG A 53 13.88 5.77 25.18
CA ARG A 53 13.38 5.54 23.82
C ARG A 53 11.86 5.34 23.80
N ARG A 54 11.28 4.56 24.74
CA ARG A 54 9.82 4.37 24.84
C ARG A 54 9.07 5.66 25.16
N ARG A 55 9.67 6.54 25.96
CA ARG A 55 9.11 7.86 26.27
C ARG A 55 9.28 8.92 25.16
N GLY A 56 10.01 8.61 24.11
CA GLY A 56 10.32 9.59 23.07
C GLY A 56 11.50 10.52 23.42
N GLU A 57 12.24 10.26 24.51
CA GLU A 57 13.41 11.04 24.95
C GLU A 57 14.68 10.56 24.23
N MET A 58 14.69 10.68 22.88
CA MET A 58 15.72 10.09 22.02
C MET A 58 17.12 10.56 22.36
N GLU A 59 17.30 11.85 22.63
CA GLU A 59 18.63 12.40 22.96
C GLU A 59 19.23 11.77 24.23
N ARG A 60 18.39 11.47 25.20
CA ARG A 60 18.83 10.80 26.42
C ARG A 60 19.19 9.34 26.18
N ALA A 61 18.37 8.62 25.40
CA ALA A 61 18.65 7.25 25.01
C ALA A 61 20.00 7.16 24.26
N ILE A 62 20.19 8.00 23.23
CA ILE A 62 21.44 8.07 22.45
C ILE A 62 22.64 8.32 23.38
N ARG A 63 22.56 9.30 24.27
CA ARG A 63 23.66 9.61 25.20
C ARG A 63 24.00 8.44 26.11
N VAL A 64 23.01 7.71 26.62
CA VAL A 64 23.23 6.53 27.47
C VAL A 64 23.97 5.43 26.71
N HIS A 65 23.53 5.07 25.51
CA HIS A 65 24.18 4.01 24.74
C HIS A 65 25.55 4.42 24.20
N GLN A 66 25.73 5.70 23.83
CA GLN A 66 27.05 6.24 23.44
C GLN A 66 28.04 6.24 24.63
N SER A 67 27.58 6.62 25.82
CA SER A 67 28.40 6.56 27.05
C SER A 67 28.84 5.11 27.33
N LEU A 68 27.92 4.15 27.14
CA LEU A 68 28.24 2.73 27.31
C LEU A 68 29.32 2.27 26.31
N LEU A 69 29.18 2.66 25.04
CA LEU A 69 30.13 2.31 23.97
C LEU A 69 31.52 2.97 24.17
N SER A 70 31.62 4.11 24.86
CA SER A 70 32.89 4.78 25.16
C SER A 70 33.72 4.07 26.21
N ARG A 71 33.17 3.10 26.93
CA ARG A 71 33.88 2.33 27.95
C ARG A 71 34.86 1.35 27.31
N ALA A 72 36.11 1.41 27.74
CA ALA A 72 37.16 0.51 27.24
C ALA A 72 37.03 -0.91 27.76
N ASP A 73 36.45 -1.09 28.95
CA ASP A 73 36.27 -2.38 29.66
C ASP A 73 34.99 -3.13 29.24
N LEU A 74 34.17 -2.58 28.33
CA LEU A 74 32.90 -3.17 27.92
C LEU A 74 33.14 -4.50 27.18
N PRO A 75 32.56 -5.64 27.66
CA PRO A 75 32.63 -6.91 26.96
C PRO A 75 32.12 -6.84 25.53
N GLN A 76 32.70 -7.64 24.62
CA GLN A 76 32.33 -7.62 23.20
C GLN A 76 30.84 -7.83 22.96
N ALA A 77 30.22 -8.80 23.68
CA ALA A 77 28.79 -9.08 23.55
C ALA A 77 27.91 -7.89 23.94
N ASP A 78 28.32 -7.14 24.99
CA ASP A 78 27.59 -5.95 25.44
C ASP A 78 27.84 -4.77 24.50
N ARG A 79 29.05 -4.68 23.93
CA ARG A 79 29.37 -3.68 22.89
C ARG A 79 28.49 -3.85 21.66
N GLU A 80 28.30 -5.09 21.19
CA GLU A 80 27.40 -5.41 20.07
C GLU A 80 25.94 -5.04 20.41
N SER A 81 25.50 -5.35 21.63
CA SER A 81 24.18 -4.99 22.12
C SER A 81 23.99 -3.46 22.17
N ALA A 82 24.97 -2.74 22.73
CA ALA A 82 24.92 -1.28 22.83
C ALA A 82 24.93 -0.61 21.45
N GLN A 83 25.68 -1.17 20.51
CA GLN A 83 25.71 -0.70 19.13
C GLN A 83 24.35 -0.91 18.44
N HIS A 84 23.72 -2.08 18.64
CA HIS A 84 22.39 -2.35 18.11
C HIS A 84 21.33 -1.44 18.74
N GLU A 85 21.37 -1.24 20.07
CA GLU A 85 20.43 -0.35 20.77
C GLU A 85 20.59 1.11 20.32
N LEU A 86 21.84 1.57 20.12
CA LEU A 86 22.13 2.91 19.59
C LEU A 86 21.59 3.09 18.17
N ALA A 87 21.70 2.05 17.32
CA ALA A 87 21.11 2.06 15.98
C ALA A 87 19.59 2.19 16.02
N GLN A 88 18.93 1.49 16.96
CA GLN A 88 17.49 1.61 17.20
C GLN A 88 17.09 3.02 17.68
N ASP A 89 17.92 3.65 18.54
CA ASP A 89 17.66 5.01 19.00
C ASP A 89 17.75 6.00 17.83
N PHE A 90 18.77 5.90 16.98
CA PHE A 90 18.90 6.74 15.79
C PHE A 90 17.70 6.56 14.84
N LEU A 91 17.30 5.31 14.59
CA LEU A 91 16.15 5.00 13.75
C LEU A 91 14.87 5.64 14.31
N LYS A 92 14.64 5.49 15.61
CA LYS A 92 13.46 6.06 16.27
C LYS A 92 13.48 7.60 16.33
N ALA A 93 14.68 8.18 16.36
CA ALA A 93 14.90 9.63 16.28
C ALA A 93 14.76 10.19 14.85
N GLY A 94 14.58 9.34 13.83
CA GLY A 94 14.54 9.75 12.41
C GLY A 94 15.89 10.12 11.82
N LEU A 95 17.00 9.80 12.51
CA LEU A 95 18.37 10.03 12.06
C LEU A 95 18.83 8.87 11.16
N LEU A 96 18.25 8.77 9.96
CA LEU A 96 18.36 7.56 9.12
C LEU A 96 19.80 7.24 8.73
N ASP A 97 20.59 8.24 8.29
CA ASP A 97 22.01 8.03 7.94
C ASP A 97 22.83 7.44 9.09
N ARG A 98 22.58 7.93 10.31
CA ARG A 98 23.29 7.44 11.50
C ARG A 98 22.80 6.06 11.92
N ALA A 99 21.52 5.81 11.76
CA ALA A 99 20.93 4.49 12.02
C ALA A 99 21.51 3.45 11.03
N GLU A 100 21.58 3.77 9.75
CA GLU A 100 22.18 2.93 8.72
C GLU A 100 23.62 2.53 9.11
N GLN A 101 24.49 3.52 9.33
CA GLN A 101 25.89 3.30 9.72
C GLN A 101 26.01 2.43 10.98
N ALA A 102 25.14 2.65 11.96
CA ALA A 102 25.16 1.89 13.20
C ALA A 102 24.66 0.44 13.02
N PHE A 103 23.63 0.21 12.18
CA PHE A 103 23.18 -1.14 11.86
C PHE A 103 24.19 -1.92 11.02
N GLU A 104 24.91 -1.26 10.10
CA GLU A 104 25.96 -1.91 9.31
C GLU A 104 27.10 -2.49 10.19
N GLN A 105 27.40 -1.87 11.33
CA GLN A 105 28.43 -2.34 12.26
C GLN A 105 28.06 -3.62 13.00
N VAL A 106 26.79 -4.03 12.98
CA VAL A 106 26.31 -5.24 13.68
C VAL A 106 25.86 -6.37 12.73
N LEU A 107 26.14 -6.24 11.43
CA LEU A 107 25.71 -7.23 10.42
C LEU A 107 26.42 -8.59 10.57
N ASP A 108 27.62 -8.60 11.14
CA ASP A 108 28.39 -9.84 11.37
C ASP A 108 28.23 -10.37 12.80
N THR A 109 27.19 -9.93 13.51
CA THR A 109 26.90 -10.30 14.89
C THR A 109 25.58 -11.07 15.00
N ARG A 110 25.21 -11.47 16.20
CA ARG A 110 23.89 -12.06 16.51
C ARG A 110 22.72 -11.12 16.16
N PHE A 111 22.97 -9.86 15.91
CA PHE A 111 21.98 -8.85 15.51
C PHE A 111 21.84 -8.68 13.98
N ALA A 112 22.50 -9.52 13.18
CA ALA A 112 22.46 -9.43 11.71
C ALA A 112 21.03 -9.38 11.16
N VAL A 113 20.15 -10.33 11.54
CA VAL A 113 18.78 -10.40 11.03
C VAL A 113 17.95 -9.18 11.42
N PRO A 114 17.85 -8.75 12.70
CA PRO A 114 17.12 -7.54 13.05
C PRO A 114 17.72 -6.26 12.44
N ALA A 115 19.03 -6.18 12.29
CA ALA A 115 19.70 -5.04 11.65
C ALA A 115 19.34 -4.96 10.15
N ILE A 116 19.42 -6.08 9.41
CA ILE A 116 19.03 -6.09 7.99
C ILE A 116 17.56 -5.71 7.82
N ARG A 117 16.66 -6.20 8.67
CA ARG A 117 15.24 -5.81 8.63
C ARG A 117 15.02 -4.31 8.90
N ALA A 118 15.86 -3.70 9.75
CA ALA A 118 15.83 -2.26 9.98
C ALA A 118 16.37 -1.49 8.77
N LEU A 119 17.47 -1.95 8.16
CA LEU A 119 18.04 -1.38 6.94
C LEU A 119 17.06 -1.41 5.77
N ILE A 120 16.34 -2.52 5.57
CA ILE A 120 15.29 -2.61 4.55
C ILE A 120 14.26 -1.48 4.75
N ARG A 121 13.78 -1.25 5.97
CA ARG A 121 12.81 -0.17 6.26
C ARG A 121 13.40 1.23 6.04
N ILE A 122 14.68 1.43 6.32
CA ILE A 122 15.37 2.69 6.03
C ILE A 122 15.37 2.91 4.52
N TYR A 123 15.86 1.95 3.74
CA TYR A 123 15.94 2.06 2.28
C TYR A 123 14.56 2.19 1.61
N GLU A 124 13.53 1.52 2.15
CA GLU A 124 12.14 1.74 1.72
C GLU A 124 11.69 3.19 1.93
N SER A 125 11.97 3.77 3.10
CA SER A 125 11.58 5.15 3.41
C SER A 125 12.31 6.20 2.58
N GLU A 126 13.54 5.87 2.14
CA GLU A 126 14.37 6.70 1.26
C GLU A 126 14.10 6.44 -0.24
N HIS A 127 13.27 5.44 -0.56
CA HIS A 127 13.03 4.94 -1.92
C HIS A 127 14.32 4.49 -2.63
N ASP A 128 15.31 4.03 -1.86
CA ASP A 128 16.54 3.43 -2.39
C ASP A 128 16.33 1.94 -2.68
N TRP A 129 15.64 1.67 -3.77
CA TRP A 129 15.27 0.31 -4.16
C TRP A 129 16.47 -0.61 -4.41
N PRO A 130 17.59 -0.16 -5.03
CA PRO A 130 18.80 -0.98 -5.17
C PRO A 130 19.31 -1.49 -3.83
N ARG A 131 19.48 -0.62 -2.83
CA ARG A 131 19.95 -1.02 -1.50
C ARG A 131 18.92 -1.88 -0.76
N ALA A 132 17.62 -1.59 -0.89
CA ALA A 132 16.57 -2.43 -0.34
C ALA A 132 16.60 -3.86 -0.89
N ILE A 133 16.76 -4.03 -2.21
CA ILE A 133 16.89 -5.33 -2.88
C ILE A 133 18.11 -6.10 -2.38
N ASP A 134 19.27 -5.45 -2.26
CA ASP A 134 20.49 -6.09 -1.78
C ASP A 134 20.37 -6.50 -0.30
N ALA A 135 19.73 -5.68 0.53
CA ALA A 135 19.44 -6.03 1.91
C ALA A 135 18.49 -7.25 2.01
N VAL A 136 17.47 -7.35 1.16
CA VAL A 136 16.59 -8.53 1.10
C VAL A 136 17.35 -9.77 0.68
N LYS A 137 18.24 -9.69 -0.32
CA LYS A 137 19.09 -10.83 -0.71
C LYS A 137 19.97 -11.31 0.45
N ARG A 138 20.55 -10.38 1.23
CA ARG A 138 21.31 -10.72 2.45
C ARG A 138 20.41 -11.37 3.51
N LEU A 139 19.18 -10.90 3.69
CA LEU A 139 18.23 -11.50 4.61
C LEU A 139 17.92 -12.95 4.21
N HIS A 140 17.64 -13.21 2.93
CA HIS A 140 17.38 -14.56 2.40
C HIS A 140 18.57 -15.52 2.59
N ALA A 141 19.80 -15.02 2.59
CA ALA A 141 20.97 -15.84 2.86
C ALA A 141 21.06 -16.29 4.34
N LEU A 142 20.37 -15.61 5.25
CA LEU A 142 20.39 -15.88 6.69
C LEU A 142 19.14 -16.59 7.18
N VAL A 143 17.99 -16.34 6.56
CA VAL A 143 16.69 -16.87 6.96
C VAL A 143 15.91 -17.29 5.74
N ASP A 144 15.30 -18.47 5.78
CA ASP A 144 14.45 -18.99 4.71
C ASP A 144 13.00 -18.46 4.88
N GLU A 145 12.86 -17.13 4.81
CA GLU A 145 11.56 -16.46 4.88
C GLU A 145 11.26 -15.80 3.54
N PRO A 146 10.07 -15.99 2.97
CA PRO A 146 9.66 -15.27 1.77
C PRO A 146 9.50 -13.78 2.08
N VAL A 147 10.04 -12.94 1.23
CA VAL A 147 9.87 -11.47 1.27
C VAL A 147 9.07 -11.03 0.02
N PRO A 148 7.73 -11.07 0.08
CA PRO A 148 6.89 -10.73 -1.08
C PRO A 148 7.16 -9.32 -1.64
N GLN A 149 7.61 -8.41 -0.77
CA GLN A 149 7.94 -7.03 -1.12
C GLN A 149 9.06 -6.92 -2.16
N LEU A 150 9.93 -7.93 -2.30
CA LEU A 150 11.01 -7.93 -3.28
C LEU A 150 10.51 -7.73 -4.71
N ALA A 151 9.37 -8.35 -5.07
CA ALA A 151 8.75 -8.15 -6.37
C ALA A 151 8.35 -6.68 -6.57
N HIS A 152 7.82 -6.02 -5.54
CA HIS A 152 7.45 -4.61 -5.61
C HIS A 152 8.66 -3.68 -5.72
N TYR A 153 9.79 -3.97 -5.03
CA TYR A 153 11.01 -3.16 -5.19
C TYR A 153 11.56 -3.23 -6.62
N GLN A 154 11.52 -4.42 -7.23
CA GLN A 154 11.86 -4.58 -8.64
C GLN A 154 10.87 -3.82 -9.56
N CYS A 155 9.58 -3.82 -9.23
CA CYS A 155 8.59 -3.02 -9.94
C CYS A 155 8.87 -1.51 -9.82
N GLU A 156 9.31 -1.02 -8.66
CA GLU A 156 9.71 0.40 -8.49
C GLU A 156 10.92 0.73 -9.36
N GLN A 157 11.91 -0.15 -9.46
CA GLN A 157 13.03 0.04 -10.38
C GLN A 157 12.55 0.09 -11.84
N ALA A 158 11.59 -0.75 -12.21
CA ALA A 158 10.99 -0.72 -13.52
C ALA A 158 10.25 0.61 -13.77
N VAL A 159 9.46 1.09 -12.81
CA VAL A 159 8.77 2.39 -12.89
C VAL A 159 9.79 3.52 -13.09
N SER A 160 10.86 3.54 -12.28
CA SER A 160 11.93 4.54 -12.41
C SER A 160 12.57 4.53 -13.82
N ALA A 161 12.80 3.34 -14.38
CA ALA A 161 13.36 3.20 -15.73
C ALA A 161 12.37 3.62 -16.83
N LEU A 162 11.07 3.34 -16.66
CA LEU A 162 10.01 3.72 -17.62
C LEU A 162 9.72 5.22 -17.62
N THR A 163 9.83 5.86 -16.44
CA THR A 163 9.59 7.31 -16.27
C THR A 163 10.81 8.17 -16.53
N ALA A 164 11.99 7.58 -16.75
CA ALA A 164 13.22 8.30 -17.13
C ALA A 164 13.03 9.03 -18.45
N ASN A 165 13.79 10.08 -18.68
CA ASN A 165 13.77 10.83 -19.94
C ASN A 165 15.15 10.84 -20.60
N PRO A 166 15.36 10.07 -21.70
CA PRO A 166 14.42 9.13 -22.34
C PRO A 166 14.17 7.85 -21.52
N PRO A 167 13.03 7.14 -21.71
CA PRO A 167 12.76 5.89 -21.04
C PRO A 167 13.80 4.81 -21.33
N ASN A 168 14.23 4.09 -20.29
CA ASN A 168 15.17 2.98 -20.41
C ASN A 168 14.42 1.63 -20.46
N LEU A 169 13.91 1.27 -21.64
CA LEU A 169 13.09 0.08 -21.84
C LEU A 169 13.85 -1.22 -21.51
N LYS A 170 15.16 -1.26 -21.80
CA LYS A 170 15.99 -2.44 -21.46
C LYS A 170 16.09 -2.65 -19.97
N GLN A 171 16.38 -1.59 -19.22
CA GLN A 171 16.49 -1.66 -17.75
C GLN A 171 15.13 -2.01 -17.11
N ALA A 172 14.05 -1.44 -17.63
CA ALA A 172 12.69 -1.76 -17.19
C ALA A 172 12.37 -3.26 -17.42
N GLY A 173 12.71 -3.80 -18.61
CA GLY A 173 12.55 -5.22 -18.91
C GLY A 173 13.29 -6.12 -17.93
N LEU A 174 14.57 -5.84 -17.65
CA LEU A 174 15.38 -6.60 -16.69
C LEU A 174 14.80 -6.55 -15.28
N ALA A 175 14.34 -5.38 -14.84
CA ALA A 175 13.71 -5.23 -13.54
C ALA A 175 12.37 -6.01 -13.43
N LEU A 176 11.56 -6.02 -14.50
CA LEU A 176 10.32 -6.79 -14.55
C LEU A 176 10.55 -8.30 -14.60
N ASP A 177 11.62 -8.76 -15.26
CA ASP A 177 12.01 -10.17 -15.24
C ASP A 177 12.46 -10.59 -13.84
N ALA A 178 13.21 -9.73 -13.14
CA ALA A 178 13.59 -9.95 -11.75
C ALA A 178 12.37 -9.92 -10.79
N ALA A 179 11.40 -9.03 -11.03
CA ALA A 179 10.14 -8.99 -10.28
C ALA A 179 9.34 -10.29 -10.44
N ASP A 180 9.23 -10.78 -11.68
CA ASP A 180 8.53 -12.03 -12.01
C ASP A 180 9.18 -13.24 -11.34
N HIS A 181 10.53 -13.26 -11.29
CA HIS A 181 11.27 -14.28 -10.58
C HIS A 181 11.05 -14.23 -9.06
N ALA A 182 11.02 -13.03 -8.49
CA ALA A 182 10.75 -12.84 -7.06
C ALA A 182 9.30 -13.21 -6.68
N ALA A 183 8.33 -13.02 -7.57
CA ALA A 183 6.93 -13.38 -7.35
C ALA A 183 6.65 -14.89 -7.56
N ALA A 184 7.55 -15.63 -8.23
CA ALA A 184 7.34 -17.02 -8.63
C ALA A 184 6.91 -17.97 -7.48
N PRO A 185 7.42 -17.87 -6.23
CA PRO A 185 7.02 -18.77 -5.13
C PRO A 185 5.53 -18.64 -4.74
N LEU A 186 4.89 -17.50 -5.01
CA LEU A 186 3.48 -17.22 -4.68
C LEU A 186 2.56 -17.26 -5.91
N ARG A 187 3.10 -17.59 -7.09
CA ARG A 187 2.37 -17.60 -8.36
C ARG A 187 1.13 -18.50 -8.29
N GLY A 188 0.01 -17.96 -8.79
CA GLY A 188 -1.28 -18.66 -8.79
C GLY A 188 -1.95 -18.80 -7.41
N ARG A 189 -1.37 -18.22 -6.37
CA ARG A 189 -1.99 -18.10 -5.04
C ARG A 189 -2.62 -16.72 -4.88
N LYS A 190 -3.60 -16.63 -3.97
CA LYS A 190 -4.26 -15.34 -3.70
C LYS A 190 -3.27 -14.27 -3.20
N GLU A 191 -2.32 -14.68 -2.40
CA GLU A 191 -1.26 -13.81 -1.84
C GLU A 191 -0.29 -13.28 -2.91
N GLY A 192 -0.13 -13.97 -4.04
CA GLY A 192 0.70 -13.55 -5.17
C GLY A 192 0.00 -12.63 -6.16
N GLN A 193 -1.33 -12.57 -6.15
CA GLN A 193 -2.11 -11.79 -7.12
C GLN A 193 -1.72 -10.30 -7.18
N PRO A 194 -1.44 -9.59 -6.07
CA PRO A 194 -1.03 -8.19 -6.14
C PRO A 194 0.24 -7.99 -6.95
N SER A 195 1.28 -8.78 -6.68
CA SER A 195 2.55 -8.72 -7.39
C SER A 195 2.39 -9.09 -8.86
N GLU A 196 1.65 -10.18 -9.16
CA GLU A 196 1.38 -10.63 -10.55
C GLU A 196 0.61 -9.57 -11.35
N ALA A 197 -0.43 -8.96 -10.75
CA ALA A 197 -1.19 -7.87 -11.37
C ALA A 197 -0.28 -6.68 -11.71
N ARG A 198 0.53 -6.24 -10.74
CA ARG A 198 1.43 -5.10 -10.91
C ARG A 198 2.47 -5.35 -12.01
N ILE A 199 3.08 -6.53 -12.02
CA ILE A 199 4.05 -6.93 -13.04
C ILE A 199 3.40 -6.90 -14.43
N ALA A 200 2.19 -7.48 -14.57
CA ALA A 200 1.47 -7.49 -15.84
C ALA A 200 1.12 -6.07 -16.32
N MET A 201 0.68 -5.19 -15.44
CA MET A 201 0.40 -3.79 -15.75
C MET A 201 1.66 -3.05 -16.23
N LEU A 202 2.78 -3.22 -15.55
CA LEU A 202 4.04 -2.58 -15.95
C LEU A 202 4.61 -3.18 -17.25
N ARG A 203 4.46 -4.48 -17.48
CA ARG A 203 4.80 -5.10 -18.78
C ARG A 203 3.92 -4.57 -19.93
N ALA A 204 2.65 -4.30 -19.66
CA ALA A 204 1.77 -3.67 -20.63
C ALA A 204 2.24 -2.24 -20.97
N HIS A 205 2.60 -1.45 -19.98
CA HIS A 205 3.14 -0.10 -20.19
C HIS A 205 4.51 -0.12 -20.91
N LEU A 206 5.40 -1.05 -20.56
CA LEU A 206 6.64 -1.28 -21.29
C LEU A 206 6.37 -1.61 -22.77
N ALA A 207 5.40 -2.50 -23.05
CA ALA A 207 5.03 -2.89 -24.41
C ALA A 207 4.42 -1.72 -25.21
N GLU A 208 3.69 -0.83 -24.56
CA GLU A 208 3.17 0.40 -25.17
C GLU A 208 4.32 1.32 -25.60
N LEU A 209 5.26 1.59 -24.72
CA LEU A 209 6.43 2.43 -25.00
C LEU A 209 7.37 1.81 -26.06
N ASP A 210 7.43 0.47 -26.10
CA ASP A 210 8.22 -0.29 -27.10
C ASP A 210 7.50 -0.45 -28.47
N GLY A 211 6.29 0.14 -28.60
CA GLY A 211 5.51 0.06 -29.85
C GLY A 211 4.98 -1.34 -30.17
N LYS A 212 4.72 -2.18 -29.17
CA LYS A 212 4.21 -3.56 -29.29
C LYS A 212 2.75 -3.68 -28.81
N PRO A 213 1.76 -3.14 -29.51
CA PRO A 213 0.37 -3.07 -29.03
C PRO A 213 -0.29 -4.45 -28.82
N GLY A 214 0.15 -5.49 -29.55
CA GLY A 214 -0.32 -6.85 -29.34
C GLY A 214 0.08 -7.39 -27.96
N ASN A 215 1.31 -7.14 -27.54
CA ASN A 215 1.80 -7.53 -26.22
C ASN A 215 1.12 -6.72 -25.11
N GLN A 216 0.92 -5.41 -25.33
CA GLN A 216 0.19 -4.55 -24.39
C GLN A 216 -1.18 -5.14 -24.08
N ARG A 217 -1.99 -5.45 -25.12
CA ARG A 217 -3.32 -6.07 -24.93
C ARG A 217 -3.25 -7.41 -24.22
N SER A 218 -2.28 -8.25 -24.59
CA SER A 218 -2.10 -9.58 -23.98
C SER A 218 -1.81 -9.47 -22.48
N TYR A 219 -0.92 -8.56 -22.07
CA TYR A 219 -0.60 -8.35 -20.65
C TYR A 219 -1.79 -7.79 -19.87
N LEU A 220 -2.51 -6.79 -20.41
CA LEU A 220 -3.70 -6.25 -19.75
C LEU A 220 -4.79 -7.32 -19.63
N ALA A 221 -5.07 -8.08 -20.70
CA ALA A 221 -6.06 -9.14 -20.66
C ALA A 221 -5.69 -10.26 -19.67
N SER A 222 -4.39 -10.55 -19.49
CA SER A 222 -3.94 -11.56 -18.52
C SER A 222 -4.31 -11.23 -17.08
N VAL A 223 -4.38 -9.94 -16.71
CA VAL A 223 -4.79 -9.51 -15.35
C VAL A 223 -6.18 -10.02 -15.01
N LEU A 224 -7.10 -10.04 -15.98
CA LEU A 224 -8.47 -10.53 -15.78
C LEU A 224 -8.54 -12.00 -15.32
N THR A 225 -7.50 -12.78 -15.61
CA THR A 225 -7.45 -14.21 -15.26
C THR A 225 -6.55 -14.50 -14.06
N ILE A 226 -5.37 -13.86 -14.00
CA ILE A 226 -4.38 -14.11 -12.93
C ILE A 226 -4.72 -13.39 -11.62
N ALA A 227 -5.33 -12.20 -11.72
CA ALA A 227 -5.65 -11.35 -10.58
C ALA A 227 -6.99 -10.63 -10.80
N PRO A 228 -8.12 -11.36 -10.84
CA PRO A 228 -9.41 -10.84 -11.27
C PRO A 228 -9.91 -9.64 -10.47
N ASP A 229 -9.61 -9.56 -9.18
CA ASP A 229 -9.99 -8.43 -8.32
C ASP A 229 -9.32 -7.11 -8.78
N TYR A 230 -8.19 -7.18 -9.49
CA TYR A 230 -7.43 -6.02 -9.98
C TYR A 230 -7.90 -5.50 -11.35
N ALA A 231 -8.93 -6.09 -11.94
CA ALA A 231 -9.50 -5.67 -13.22
C ALA A 231 -9.91 -4.18 -13.22
N SER A 232 -10.38 -3.67 -12.09
CA SER A 232 -10.75 -2.27 -11.91
C SER A 232 -9.60 -1.30 -12.22
N LEU A 233 -8.36 -1.68 -11.93
CA LEU A 233 -7.18 -0.84 -12.14
C LEU A 233 -6.76 -0.77 -13.61
N ILE A 234 -7.11 -1.78 -14.42
CA ILE A 234 -6.70 -1.88 -15.83
C ILE A 234 -7.84 -1.64 -16.82
N ALA A 235 -9.06 -1.52 -16.35
CA ALA A 235 -10.25 -1.51 -17.21
C ALA A 235 -10.20 -0.41 -18.29
N SER A 236 -9.78 0.80 -17.93
CA SER A 236 -9.67 1.91 -18.88
C SER A 236 -8.54 1.70 -19.89
N ASP A 237 -7.37 1.24 -19.42
CA ASP A 237 -6.19 1.02 -20.27
C ASP A 237 -6.43 -0.16 -21.23
N LEU A 238 -7.15 -1.19 -20.76
CA LEU A 238 -7.56 -2.32 -21.58
C LEU A 238 -8.42 -1.87 -22.76
N LEU A 239 -9.49 -1.11 -22.49
CA LEU A 239 -10.38 -0.60 -23.52
C LEU A 239 -9.65 0.33 -24.50
N GLU A 240 -8.76 1.19 -24.00
CA GLU A 240 -7.95 2.06 -24.84
C GLU A 240 -7.00 1.28 -25.75
N ALA A 241 -6.36 0.23 -25.25
CA ALA A 241 -5.48 -0.63 -26.03
C ALA A 241 -6.25 -1.38 -27.15
N TYR A 242 -7.48 -1.84 -26.86
CA TYR A 242 -8.36 -2.44 -27.85
C TYR A 242 -8.88 -1.41 -28.87
N ARG A 243 -9.19 -0.18 -28.43
CA ARG A 243 -9.59 0.92 -29.32
C ARG A 243 -8.48 1.29 -30.28
N LYS A 244 -7.26 1.45 -29.84
CA LYS A 244 -6.08 1.69 -30.71
C LYS A 244 -5.88 0.61 -31.75
N ALA A 245 -6.39 -0.60 -31.51
CA ALA A 245 -6.34 -1.72 -32.47
C ALA A 245 -7.56 -1.84 -33.40
N GLY A 246 -8.56 -0.97 -33.26
CA GLY A 246 -9.84 -1.08 -33.97
C GLY A 246 -10.72 -2.26 -33.54
N GLN A 247 -10.52 -2.78 -32.33
CA GLN A 247 -11.20 -3.94 -31.76
C GLN A 247 -12.03 -3.54 -30.51
N GLU A 248 -12.64 -2.37 -30.52
CA GLU A 248 -13.35 -1.78 -29.37
C GLU A 248 -14.44 -2.68 -28.81
N GLY A 249 -15.20 -3.35 -29.70
CA GLY A 249 -16.26 -4.28 -29.28
C GLY A 249 -15.72 -5.49 -28.53
N GLU A 250 -14.59 -6.05 -28.97
CA GLU A 250 -13.98 -7.22 -28.32
C GLU A 250 -13.50 -6.87 -26.91
N GLY A 251 -12.86 -5.69 -26.74
CA GLY A 251 -12.40 -5.21 -25.44
C GLY A 251 -13.56 -5.01 -24.47
N LEU A 252 -14.66 -4.42 -24.93
CA LEU A 252 -15.85 -4.20 -24.14
C LEU A 252 -16.52 -5.53 -23.75
N ASP A 253 -16.67 -6.46 -24.68
CA ASP A 253 -17.31 -7.77 -24.41
C ASP A 253 -16.45 -8.59 -23.41
N LEU A 254 -15.13 -8.53 -23.52
CA LEU A 254 -14.21 -9.15 -22.58
C LEU A 254 -14.37 -8.59 -21.16
N LEU A 255 -14.44 -7.26 -21.03
CA LEU A 255 -14.59 -6.60 -19.73
C LEU A 255 -15.99 -6.82 -19.14
N MET A 256 -17.03 -6.87 -19.96
CA MET A 256 -18.39 -7.20 -19.54
C MET A 256 -18.49 -8.65 -19.03
N ALA A 257 -17.90 -9.61 -19.74
CA ALA A 257 -17.87 -11.01 -19.31
C ALA A 257 -17.12 -11.17 -17.97
N HIS A 258 -16.04 -10.40 -17.79
CA HIS A 258 -15.31 -10.36 -16.52
C HIS A 258 -16.19 -9.77 -15.42
N TYR A 259 -16.83 -8.62 -15.64
CA TYR A 259 -17.68 -7.94 -14.65
C TYR A 259 -18.82 -8.82 -14.14
N GLN A 260 -19.39 -9.67 -14.99
CA GLN A 260 -20.46 -10.60 -14.57
C GLN A 260 -20.00 -11.60 -13.50
N ARG A 261 -18.71 -11.94 -13.45
CA ARG A 261 -18.11 -12.89 -12.49
C ARG A 261 -17.49 -12.20 -11.29
N TYR A 262 -16.90 -11.03 -11.54
CA TYR A 262 -16.13 -10.25 -10.57
C TYR A 262 -16.62 -8.79 -10.60
N PRO A 263 -17.82 -8.52 -10.07
CA PRO A 263 -18.37 -7.18 -10.07
C PRO A 263 -17.53 -6.26 -9.19
N SER A 264 -17.22 -5.06 -9.71
CA SER A 264 -16.61 -3.98 -8.96
C SER A 264 -17.14 -2.63 -9.46
N LEU A 265 -17.21 -1.67 -8.56
CA LEU A 265 -17.77 -0.34 -8.86
C LEU A 265 -16.98 0.39 -9.94
N ASP A 266 -15.66 0.34 -9.89
CA ASP A 266 -14.82 1.02 -10.88
C ASP A 266 -14.95 0.37 -12.26
N THR A 267 -15.02 -0.97 -12.34
CA THR A 267 -15.30 -1.67 -13.60
C THR A 267 -16.71 -1.36 -14.11
N PHE A 268 -17.72 -1.32 -13.23
CA PHE A 268 -19.08 -0.89 -13.58
C PHE A 268 -19.07 0.49 -14.25
N ASN A 269 -18.40 1.47 -13.66
CA ASN A 269 -18.33 2.83 -14.19
C ASN A 269 -17.69 2.88 -15.59
N VAL A 270 -16.62 2.11 -15.80
CA VAL A 270 -15.92 2.03 -17.09
C VAL A 270 -16.82 1.39 -18.14
N VAL A 271 -17.42 0.23 -17.83
CA VAL A 271 -18.32 -0.49 -18.74
C VAL A 271 -19.55 0.34 -19.09
N PHE A 272 -20.17 1.00 -18.09
CA PHE A 272 -21.35 1.85 -18.32
C PHE A 272 -21.03 3.00 -19.27
N ARG A 273 -19.92 3.70 -19.04
CA ARG A 273 -19.48 4.82 -19.89
C ARG A 273 -19.22 4.37 -21.32
N GLU A 274 -18.56 3.21 -21.48
CA GLU A 274 -18.21 2.69 -22.79
C GLU A 274 -19.44 2.16 -23.56
N LEU A 275 -20.35 1.46 -22.87
CA LEU A 275 -21.65 1.06 -23.46
C LEU A 275 -22.44 2.25 -23.95
N ARG A 276 -22.45 3.34 -23.18
CA ARG A 276 -23.11 4.56 -23.60
C ARG A 276 -22.51 5.16 -24.87
N ALA A 277 -21.18 5.15 -24.96
CA ALA A 277 -20.46 5.69 -26.11
C ALA A 277 -20.65 4.85 -27.37
N GLN A 278 -20.55 3.50 -27.24
CA GLN A 278 -20.56 2.60 -28.40
C GLN A 278 -21.99 2.13 -28.80
N LYS A 279 -22.83 1.80 -27.82
CA LYS A 279 -24.15 1.15 -28.05
C LYS A 279 -25.35 2.03 -27.67
N GLY A 280 -25.07 3.23 -27.21
CA GLY A 280 -26.10 4.22 -26.87
C GLY A 280 -26.68 4.10 -25.46
N LEU A 281 -27.48 5.10 -25.12
CA LEU A 281 -28.00 5.29 -23.74
C LEU A 281 -28.91 4.15 -23.30
N THR A 282 -29.78 3.64 -24.17
CA THR A 282 -30.73 2.57 -23.84
C THR A 282 -30.06 1.30 -23.35
N VAL A 283 -28.97 0.87 -24.05
CA VAL A 283 -28.21 -0.32 -23.70
C VAL A 283 -27.45 -0.12 -22.39
N ALA A 284 -26.80 1.06 -22.24
CA ALA A 284 -26.11 1.42 -21.01
C ALA A 284 -27.03 1.41 -19.78
N TRP A 285 -28.25 1.94 -19.91
CA TRP A 285 -29.25 1.94 -18.83
C TRP A 285 -29.77 0.53 -18.52
N ALA A 286 -29.94 -0.34 -19.52
CA ALA A 286 -30.33 -1.74 -19.28
C ALA A 286 -29.27 -2.48 -18.45
N PHE A 287 -27.98 -2.29 -18.83
CA PHE A 287 -26.85 -2.81 -18.07
C PHE A 287 -26.82 -2.26 -16.62
N ALA A 288 -26.94 -0.94 -16.47
CA ALA A 288 -26.88 -0.29 -15.15
C ALA A 288 -27.99 -0.78 -14.21
N ARG A 289 -29.23 -0.88 -14.71
CA ARG A 289 -30.37 -1.41 -13.92
C ARG A 289 -30.17 -2.86 -13.51
N ALA A 290 -29.66 -3.70 -14.41
CA ALA A 290 -29.36 -5.09 -14.10
C ALA A 290 -28.26 -5.19 -13.03
N SER A 291 -27.18 -4.42 -13.19
CA SER A 291 -26.05 -4.38 -12.26
C SER A 291 -26.43 -3.90 -10.87
N LEU A 292 -27.20 -2.79 -10.76
CA LEU A 292 -27.64 -2.25 -9.46
C LEU A 292 -28.70 -3.12 -8.75
N ARG A 293 -29.46 -3.92 -9.50
CA ARG A 293 -30.34 -4.91 -8.88
C ARG A 293 -29.59 -6.09 -8.29
N ALA A 294 -28.51 -6.51 -8.96
CA ALA A 294 -27.66 -7.59 -8.48
C ALA A 294 -26.73 -7.15 -7.35
N HIS A 295 -26.17 -5.94 -7.48
CA HIS A 295 -25.17 -5.36 -6.57
C HIS A 295 -25.53 -3.89 -6.28
N PRO A 296 -26.45 -3.63 -5.32
CA PRO A 296 -26.90 -2.28 -5.01
C PRO A 296 -25.77 -1.49 -4.34
N THR A 297 -25.41 -0.34 -4.95
CA THR A 297 -24.39 0.57 -4.43
C THR A 297 -24.88 2.02 -4.52
N LEU A 298 -24.63 2.82 -3.49
CA LEU A 298 -24.96 4.25 -3.49
C LEU A 298 -24.10 5.02 -4.48
N LEU A 299 -22.81 4.67 -4.59
CA LEU A 299 -21.90 5.25 -5.58
C LEU A 299 -22.33 4.94 -7.01
N GLY A 300 -22.77 3.72 -7.28
CA GLY A 300 -23.34 3.38 -8.58
C GLY A 300 -24.58 4.22 -8.90
N LEU A 301 -25.46 4.42 -7.92
CA LEU A 301 -26.64 5.27 -8.06
C LEU A 301 -26.26 6.75 -8.29
N ASP A 302 -25.28 7.28 -7.54
CA ASP A 302 -24.78 8.66 -7.73
C ASP A 302 -24.27 8.88 -9.15
N ARG A 303 -23.48 7.93 -9.69
CA ARG A 303 -22.97 7.99 -11.08
C ARG A 303 -24.07 7.92 -12.13
N LEU A 304 -25.11 7.12 -11.89
CA LEU A 304 -26.27 7.08 -12.79
C LEU A 304 -27.05 8.39 -12.78
N LEU A 305 -27.31 8.96 -11.60
CA LEU A 305 -27.98 10.25 -11.47
C LEU A 305 -27.17 11.37 -12.13
N GLU A 306 -25.84 11.38 -11.96
CA GLU A 306 -24.94 12.31 -12.65
C GLU A 306 -25.10 12.24 -14.18
N THR A 307 -25.13 11.03 -14.70
CA THR A 307 -25.23 10.80 -16.14
C THR A 307 -26.60 11.21 -16.68
N GLU A 308 -27.65 10.93 -15.92
CA GLU A 308 -29.03 11.31 -16.29
C GLU A 308 -29.19 12.83 -16.32
N LEU A 309 -28.73 13.54 -15.27
CA LEU A 309 -28.78 14.99 -15.21
C LEU A 309 -27.98 15.63 -16.35
N ALA A 310 -26.78 15.14 -16.64
CA ALA A 310 -25.99 15.63 -17.78
C ALA A 310 -26.68 15.37 -19.13
N SER A 311 -27.40 14.27 -19.27
CA SER A 311 -28.18 13.95 -20.47
C SER A 311 -29.35 14.95 -20.66
N ARG A 312 -30.10 15.23 -19.61
CA ARG A 312 -31.24 16.16 -19.64
C ARG A 312 -30.78 17.61 -19.92
N ALA A 313 -29.69 18.06 -19.30
CA ALA A 313 -29.09 19.36 -19.55
C ALA A 313 -28.59 19.53 -20.99
N GLY A 314 -28.03 18.47 -21.61
CA GLY A 314 -27.63 18.47 -23.02
C GLY A 314 -28.80 18.50 -24.00
N GLN A 315 -30.00 18.02 -23.61
CA GLN A 315 -31.20 17.96 -24.45
C GLN A 315 -32.02 19.24 -24.41
N ALA A 316 -31.91 20.03 -23.35
CA ALA A 316 -32.56 21.35 -23.28
C ALA A 316 -32.11 22.31 -24.42
N GLY A 317 -30.99 21.98 -25.10
CA GLY A 317 -30.48 22.69 -26.29
C GLY A 317 -30.85 22.11 -27.65
N ALA A 318 -31.44 20.88 -27.73
CA ALA A 318 -31.76 20.20 -28.99
C ALA A 318 -33.11 19.49 -28.90
N GLN A 319 -34.19 20.19 -29.25
CA GLN A 319 -35.53 19.60 -29.40
C GLN A 319 -35.64 18.93 -30.77
N GLU A 320 -35.69 17.61 -30.83
CA GLU A 320 -36.37 16.86 -31.87
C GLU A 320 -37.52 16.04 -31.27
N PRO A 321 -38.72 16.11 -31.82
CA PRO A 321 -39.88 15.39 -31.26
C PRO A 321 -39.94 13.97 -31.83
N GLY A 322 -39.87 12.97 -30.95
CA GLY A 322 -40.32 11.63 -31.34
C GLY A 322 -39.59 10.39 -30.88
N ALA A 323 -38.50 10.43 -30.14
CA ALA A 323 -37.86 9.23 -29.63
C ALA A 323 -38.25 8.99 -28.14
N GLU A 324 -38.96 7.88 -27.84
CA GLU A 324 -39.16 7.41 -26.45
C GLU A 324 -37.82 7.12 -25.81
N GLN A 325 -37.39 7.97 -24.90
CA GLN A 325 -36.16 7.81 -24.17
C GLN A 325 -36.43 7.01 -22.89
N PRO A 326 -35.53 6.06 -22.51
CA PRO A 326 -35.64 5.38 -21.22
C PRO A 326 -35.23 6.37 -20.12
N SER A 327 -36.22 7.00 -19.52
CA SER A 327 -36.04 7.93 -18.38
C SER A 327 -36.05 7.15 -17.06
N PHE A 328 -35.49 7.77 -16.03
CA PHE A 328 -35.51 7.28 -14.63
C PHE A 328 -36.93 7.06 -14.11
N ASP A 329 -37.91 7.75 -14.70
CA ASP A 329 -39.34 7.66 -14.39
C ASP A 329 -39.90 6.23 -14.53
N LYS A 330 -39.30 5.38 -15.36
CA LYS A 330 -39.67 3.95 -15.48
C LYS A 330 -39.14 3.05 -14.36
N ILE A 331 -38.32 3.59 -13.45
CA ILE A 331 -37.76 2.83 -12.31
C ILE A 331 -38.71 2.89 -11.09
N ILE A 332 -39.52 3.94 -10.98
CA ILE A 332 -40.48 4.10 -9.88
C ILE A 332 -41.89 3.80 -10.41
N PRO A 333 -42.49 2.65 -10.04
CA PRO A 333 -43.85 2.34 -10.49
C PRO A 333 -44.84 3.31 -9.89
N GLY A 334 -45.50 4.14 -10.72
CA GLY A 334 -46.66 4.94 -10.35
C GLY A 334 -46.43 6.40 -9.91
N GLY A 335 -45.26 6.98 -10.21
CA GLY A 335 -44.97 8.39 -9.90
C GLY A 335 -45.01 9.31 -11.15
N ASP A 336 -45.44 10.55 -10.98
CA ASP A 336 -45.20 11.63 -11.92
C ASP A 336 -43.69 11.74 -12.21
N SER A 337 -43.35 12.16 -13.45
CA SER A 337 -41.90 12.29 -13.83
C SER A 337 -41.16 13.19 -12.85
N ALA A 338 -40.14 12.65 -12.19
CA ALA A 338 -39.30 13.41 -11.26
C ALA A 338 -38.69 14.62 -12.00
N SER A 339 -38.84 15.81 -11.44
CA SER A 339 -38.29 17.01 -12.04
C SER A 339 -36.76 16.98 -12.01
N GLU A 340 -36.09 17.69 -12.91
CA GLU A 340 -34.63 17.82 -12.90
C GLU A 340 -34.12 18.36 -11.55
N ALA A 341 -34.87 19.22 -10.90
CA ALA A 341 -34.59 19.76 -9.57
C ALA A 341 -34.63 18.67 -8.50
N ASP A 342 -35.60 17.76 -8.55
CA ASP A 342 -35.75 16.64 -7.60
C ASP A 342 -34.60 15.62 -7.76
N LEU A 343 -34.23 15.30 -8.99
CA LEU A 343 -33.10 14.45 -9.28
C LEU A 343 -31.76 15.07 -8.82
N GLY A 344 -31.63 16.40 -9.02
CA GLY A 344 -30.49 17.19 -8.56
C GLY A 344 -30.36 17.19 -7.03
N LEU A 345 -31.51 17.37 -6.33
CA LEU A 345 -31.55 17.31 -4.87
C LEU A 345 -31.21 15.91 -4.37
N LEU A 346 -31.79 14.86 -4.95
CA LEU A 346 -31.51 13.46 -4.58
C LEU A 346 -30.03 13.13 -4.78
N ARG A 347 -29.46 13.51 -5.94
CA ARG A 347 -28.03 13.35 -6.19
C ARG A 347 -27.18 14.08 -5.17
N SER A 348 -27.50 15.32 -4.83
CA SER A 348 -26.74 16.11 -3.85
C SER A 348 -26.71 15.45 -2.48
N LEU A 349 -27.83 14.88 -2.03
CA LEU A 349 -27.93 14.16 -0.78
C LEU A 349 -27.09 12.87 -0.82
N ILE A 350 -27.20 12.07 -1.88
CA ILE A 350 -26.44 10.84 -2.05
C ILE A 350 -24.95 11.17 -2.11
N HIS A 351 -24.55 12.14 -2.95
CA HIS A 351 -23.17 12.54 -3.13
C HIS A 351 -22.49 12.97 -1.83
N LYS A 352 -23.20 13.71 -0.98
CA LYS A 352 -22.68 14.10 0.34
C LYS A 352 -22.33 12.89 1.22
N HIS A 353 -23.12 11.83 1.14
CA HIS A 353 -22.90 10.61 1.93
C HIS A 353 -21.92 9.64 1.27
N THR A 354 -21.72 9.71 -0.05
CA THR A 354 -20.85 8.79 -0.79
C THR A 354 -19.40 9.26 -0.90
N GLN A 355 -19.08 10.53 -0.61
CA GLN A 355 -17.71 11.08 -0.73
C GLN A 355 -16.64 10.28 0.02
N ARG A 356 -17.00 9.72 1.19
CA ARG A 356 -16.09 8.86 1.94
C ARG A 356 -16.06 7.44 1.38
N LEU A 357 -17.20 6.96 0.88
CA LEU A 357 -17.34 5.61 0.34
C LEU A 357 -16.54 5.40 -0.95
N ASP A 358 -16.28 6.51 -1.69
CA ASP A 358 -15.45 6.55 -2.91
C ASP A 358 -13.95 6.60 -2.60
N ARG A 359 -13.51 5.85 -1.60
CA ARG A 359 -12.09 5.75 -1.21
C ARG A 359 -11.67 4.30 -1.10
N TYR A 360 -10.37 4.08 -1.24
CA TYR A 360 -9.69 2.86 -0.83
C TYR A 360 -9.22 3.00 0.62
N ALA A 361 -9.07 1.92 1.35
CA ALA A 361 -8.54 1.94 2.71
C ALA A 361 -7.43 0.92 2.92
N CYS A 362 -6.43 1.31 3.68
CA CYS A 362 -5.37 0.41 4.12
C CYS A 362 -5.89 -0.52 5.23
N ARG A 363 -5.75 -1.83 5.07
CA ARG A 363 -6.18 -2.84 6.06
C ARG A 363 -5.35 -2.83 7.35
N VAL A 364 -4.15 -2.23 7.33
CA VAL A 364 -3.24 -2.19 8.47
C VAL A 364 -3.46 -0.96 9.35
N CYS A 365 -3.47 0.25 8.76
CA CYS A 365 -3.55 1.49 9.52
C CYS A 365 -4.86 2.28 9.33
N GLY A 366 -5.74 1.84 8.43
CA GLY A 366 -7.00 2.52 8.15
C GLY A 366 -6.86 3.80 7.32
N PHE A 367 -5.67 4.11 6.77
CA PHE A 367 -5.48 5.29 5.93
C PHE A 367 -6.37 5.22 4.69
N GLU A 368 -7.24 6.23 4.52
CA GLU A 368 -8.19 6.31 3.41
C GLU A 368 -7.64 7.22 2.29
N ALA A 369 -7.71 6.76 1.03
CA ALA A 369 -7.23 7.49 -0.14
C ALA A 369 -8.19 7.38 -1.32
N ARG A 370 -8.18 8.40 -2.21
CA ARG A 370 -8.93 8.36 -3.47
C ARG A 370 -8.27 7.49 -4.54
N ASN A 371 -6.95 7.42 -4.49
CA ASN A 371 -6.14 6.61 -5.39
C ASN A 371 -5.75 5.30 -4.74
N PHE A 372 -5.60 4.27 -5.55
CA PHE A 372 -5.02 2.98 -5.13
C PHE A 372 -3.51 3.12 -4.95
N TYR A 373 -2.96 2.51 -3.91
CA TYR A 373 -1.53 2.48 -3.62
C TYR A 373 -1.03 1.05 -3.41
N TRP A 374 0.07 0.69 -4.04
CA TRP A 374 0.75 -0.58 -3.81
C TRP A 374 1.45 -0.60 -2.44
N GLN A 375 2.05 0.52 -2.05
CA GLN A 375 2.58 0.78 -0.71
C GLN A 375 1.75 1.85 -0.02
N CYS A 376 1.29 1.59 1.19
CA CYS A 376 0.48 2.55 1.94
C CYS A 376 1.31 3.79 2.33
N PRO A 377 0.89 5.01 1.97
CA PRO A 377 1.62 6.22 2.35
C PRO A 377 1.54 6.53 3.86
N GLY A 378 0.60 5.92 4.59
CA GLY A 378 0.45 6.14 6.04
C GLY A 378 1.30 5.24 6.91
N CYS A 379 1.50 3.97 6.51
CA CYS A 379 2.24 3.00 7.33
C CYS A 379 3.34 2.25 6.58
N SER A 380 3.58 2.62 5.32
CA SER A 380 4.58 2.02 4.43
C SER A 380 4.43 0.51 4.20
N SER A 381 3.28 -0.09 4.57
CA SER A 381 3.01 -1.50 4.34
C SER A 381 2.62 -1.74 2.89
N TRP A 382 3.09 -2.85 2.32
CA TRP A 382 2.79 -3.28 0.96
C TRP A 382 1.53 -4.13 0.89
N GLU A 383 0.84 -4.12 -0.26
CA GLU A 383 -0.32 -4.98 -0.57
C GLU A 383 -1.47 -4.84 0.44
N THR A 384 -1.61 -3.68 1.07
CA THR A 384 -2.59 -3.45 2.13
C THR A 384 -3.87 -2.77 1.67
N TYR A 385 -3.90 -2.30 0.42
CA TYR A 385 -5.10 -1.80 -0.24
C TYR A 385 -5.74 -2.94 -1.04
N GLU A 386 -7.05 -3.12 -0.88
CA GLU A 386 -7.83 -3.92 -1.81
C GLU A 386 -8.21 -3.03 -3.00
N PRO A 387 -8.26 -3.57 -4.24
CA PRO A 387 -8.67 -2.81 -5.42
C PRO A 387 -10.21 -2.65 -5.48
N ARG A 388 -10.80 -2.34 -4.33
CA ARG A 388 -12.23 -2.12 -4.10
C ARG A 388 -12.45 -0.87 -3.28
N ARG A 389 -13.56 -0.18 -3.54
CA ARG A 389 -13.96 1.00 -2.78
C ARG A 389 -14.50 0.61 -1.41
N LEU A 390 -14.48 1.54 -0.44
CA LEU A 390 -14.98 1.30 0.93
C LEU A 390 -16.44 0.81 0.94
N GLU A 391 -17.25 1.23 -0.01
CA GLU A 391 -18.64 0.75 -0.12
C GLU A 391 -18.72 -0.76 -0.39
N GLU A 392 -17.79 -1.28 -1.20
CA GLU A 392 -17.76 -2.69 -1.62
C GLU A 392 -17.14 -3.62 -0.56
N MET A 393 -16.55 -3.04 0.49
CA MET A 393 -15.90 -3.76 1.59
C MET A 393 -16.84 -3.99 2.78
N LYS A 394 -18.05 -3.43 2.74
CA LYS A 394 -19.09 -3.60 3.74
C LYS A 394 -20.06 -4.72 3.35
#